data_f8c26b2f6cfb00c91b3c37cfb5628a2f
#
_entry.id   f8c26b2f6cfb00c91b3c37cfb5628a2f
#
_cell.length_a   1.000
_cell.length_b   1.000
_cell.length_c   1.000
_cell.angle_alpha   90.00
_cell.angle_beta   90.00
_cell.angle_gamma   90.00
#
_symmetry.space_group_name_H-M   'P 1'
#
loop_
_entity.id
_entity.type
_entity.pdbx_description
1 polymer ?
#
loop_
_entity_poly.entity_id
_entity_poly.type
_entity_poly.pdbx_seq_one_letter_code
_entity_poly.pdbx_strand_id
1 'polypeptide(L)'
;EAEQKRQIMEVLKTGDVIGIVSPSHVAVKNDYDIFRKGLENLGLRVKYADNLFHRDELGFTASLEDRVSDFNSIIHDPEVRMVLFGGGLGAVDIVPYIDYDGIKADPKYFLSYSDGTSILNAIYANTGIPAFYGQSPGEFGNVSEYDKMQFVSNFLEGNVHEFKKNSEWTTINAGKCTGRLIGGYSVNFALTLGSRFYPYSMDDDYILLIEECDMFQSVRSFSTYLNAISQNKIMDKV
;
A
#
# COMPACT_ATOMS: atom_id res chain seq x y z
N GLU A 1 -22.73 -17.70 -11.97
CA GLU A 1 -21.26 -17.67 -12.26
C GLU A 1 -20.97 -16.30 -12.88
N ALA A 2 -20.84 -15.28 -12.06
CA ALA A 2 -20.39 -13.99 -12.48
C ALA A 2 -18.84 -14.02 -12.45
N GLU A 3 -18.26 -14.24 -13.62
CA GLU A 3 -16.86 -13.92 -13.86
C GLU A 3 -16.68 -12.43 -13.53
N GLN A 4 -16.16 -12.15 -12.32
CA GLN A 4 -15.89 -10.80 -11.88
C GLN A 4 -14.82 -10.26 -12.82
N LYS A 5 -15.26 -9.49 -13.84
CA LYS A 5 -14.34 -8.86 -14.78
C LYS A 5 -13.28 -8.13 -13.97
N ARG A 6 -12.04 -8.63 -14.00
CA ARG A 6 -10.88 -7.93 -13.48
C ARG A 6 -10.92 -6.52 -14.05
N GLN A 7 -11.12 -5.53 -13.20
CA GLN A 7 -11.03 -4.15 -13.61
C GLN A 7 -9.55 -3.88 -13.87
N ILE A 8 -9.16 -3.99 -15.15
CA ILE A 8 -7.79 -3.72 -15.58
C ILE A 8 -7.64 -2.21 -15.51
N MET A 9 -6.86 -1.74 -14.54
CA MET A 9 -6.46 -0.34 -14.47
C MET A 9 -5.58 -0.02 -15.66
N GLU A 10 -5.82 1.13 -16.30
CA GLU A 10 -4.96 1.61 -17.39
C GLU A 10 -3.58 1.96 -16.84
N VAL A 11 -2.53 1.62 -17.59
CA VAL A 11 -1.15 2.02 -17.26
C VAL A 11 -1.03 3.53 -17.13
N LEU A 12 -0.12 3.98 -16.27
CA LEU A 12 0.20 5.38 -16.11
C LEU A 12 0.87 5.90 -17.41
N LYS A 13 0.52 7.12 -17.79
CA LYS A 13 1.04 7.81 -18.97
C LYS A 13 1.82 9.06 -18.54
N THR A 14 2.71 9.52 -19.38
CA THR A 14 3.36 10.82 -19.18
C THR A 14 2.32 11.91 -18.94
N GLY A 15 2.50 12.67 -17.87
CA GLY A 15 1.58 13.71 -17.43
C GLY A 15 0.50 13.25 -16.45
N ASP A 16 0.36 11.96 -16.16
CA ASP A 16 -0.56 11.48 -15.14
C ASP A 16 -0.14 11.96 -13.74
N VAL A 17 -1.13 12.13 -12.87
CA VAL A 17 -0.93 12.71 -11.54
C VAL A 17 -0.82 11.61 -10.49
N ILE A 18 0.25 11.69 -9.71
CA ILE A 18 0.44 10.93 -8.47
C ILE A 18 0.00 11.81 -7.30
N GLY A 19 -1.03 11.38 -6.59
CA GLY A 19 -1.46 12.01 -5.34
C GLY A 19 -0.62 11.48 -4.18
N ILE A 20 0.00 12.39 -3.41
CA ILE A 20 0.79 12.02 -2.22
C ILE A 20 0.04 12.45 -0.97
N VAL A 21 -0.18 11.49 -0.08
CA VAL A 21 -0.77 11.66 1.24
C VAL A 21 0.18 11.14 2.32
N SER A 22 0.00 11.56 3.55
CA SER A 22 0.78 11.08 4.69
C SER A 22 -0.14 10.68 5.86
N PRO A 23 -0.69 9.46 5.82
CA PRO A 23 -1.64 9.01 6.84
C PRO A 23 -0.99 8.67 8.18
N SER A 24 0.33 8.53 8.24
CA SER A 24 0.98 7.93 9.41
C SER A 24 2.40 8.42 9.74
N HIS A 25 2.93 9.40 9.04
CA HIS A 25 4.27 9.94 9.35
C HIS A 25 4.30 11.45 9.16
N VAL A 26 5.34 12.09 9.71
CA VAL A 26 5.57 13.52 9.55
C VAL A 26 6.33 13.78 8.26
N ALA A 27 5.64 14.37 7.28
CA ALA A 27 6.27 14.78 6.04
C ALA A 27 7.16 16.02 6.23
N VAL A 28 8.36 15.99 5.65
CA VAL A 28 9.30 17.12 5.65
C VAL A 28 9.37 17.71 4.25
N LYS A 29 8.99 18.98 4.11
CA LYS A 29 8.81 19.61 2.80
C LYS A 29 10.02 19.49 1.88
N ASN A 30 11.23 19.74 2.41
CA ASN A 30 12.46 19.68 1.59
C ASN A 30 12.70 18.29 1.01
N ASP A 31 12.42 17.22 1.80
CA ASP A 31 12.56 15.84 1.34
C ASP A 31 11.53 15.54 0.25
N TYR A 32 10.28 15.97 0.46
CA TYR A 32 9.20 15.76 -0.51
C TYR A 32 9.41 16.53 -1.82
N ASP A 33 10.08 17.67 -1.79
CA ASP A 33 10.49 18.39 -3.02
C ASP A 33 11.53 17.58 -3.81
N ILE A 34 12.38 16.79 -3.14
CA ILE A 34 13.30 15.84 -3.79
C ILE A 34 12.54 14.65 -4.37
N PHE A 35 11.62 14.06 -3.61
CA PHE A 35 10.79 12.93 -4.04
C PHE A 35 9.94 13.29 -5.25
N ARG A 36 9.34 14.50 -5.25
CA ARG A 36 8.62 15.04 -6.39
C ARG A 36 9.47 15.02 -7.66
N LYS A 37 10.69 15.54 -7.60
CA LYS A 37 11.61 15.57 -8.75
C LYS A 37 11.89 14.17 -9.28
N GLY A 38 12.02 13.19 -8.40
CA GLY A 38 12.20 11.78 -8.79
C GLY A 38 11.03 11.27 -9.63
N LEU A 39 9.80 11.54 -9.22
CA LEU A 39 8.59 11.17 -9.97
C LEU A 39 8.44 11.97 -11.28
N GLU A 40 8.75 13.27 -11.25
CA GLU A 40 8.72 14.13 -12.43
C GLU A 40 9.75 13.68 -13.50
N ASN A 41 10.91 13.17 -13.09
CA ASN A 41 11.90 12.57 -13.99
C ASN A 41 11.39 11.29 -14.69
N LEU A 42 10.34 10.65 -14.17
CA LEU A 42 9.63 9.56 -14.83
C LEU A 42 8.49 10.04 -15.74
N GLY A 43 8.34 11.35 -15.91
CA GLY A 43 7.32 11.96 -16.74
C GLY A 43 5.96 12.13 -16.05
N LEU A 44 5.89 11.93 -14.73
CA LEU A 44 4.66 12.03 -13.94
C LEU A 44 4.53 13.43 -13.31
N ARG A 45 3.31 13.82 -12.96
CA ARG A 45 3.03 15.02 -12.16
C ARG A 45 2.74 14.61 -10.72
N VAL A 46 2.98 15.51 -9.77
CA VAL A 46 2.74 15.24 -8.35
C VAL A 46 1.76 16.26 -7.78
N LYS A 47 0.75 15.78 -7.07
CA LYS A 47 -0.17 16.57 -6.26
C LYS A 47 -0.04 16.15 -4.80
N TYR A 48 0.22 17.12 -3.93
CA TYR A 48 0.23 16.91 -2.49
C TYR A 48 -1.17 17.13 -1.92
N ALA A 49 -1.55 16.35 -0.92
CA ALA A 49 -2.69 16.64 -0.09
C ALA A 49 -2.49 17.94 0.70
N ASP A 50 -3.57 18.62 1.03
CA ASP A 50 -3.53 19.98 1.59
C ASP A 50 -2.83 20.06 2.95
N ASN A 51 -2.99 19.02 3.79
CA ASN A 51 -2.43 18.98 5.14
C ASN A 51 -1.16 18.13 5.24
N LEU A 52 -0.56 17.72 4.10
CA LEU A 52 0.59 16.81 4.05
C LEU A 52 1.74 17.19 4.99
N PHE A 53 1.99 18.48 5.19
CA PHE A 53 3.10 19.01 5.99
C PHE A 53 2.67 19.52 7.37
N HIS A 54 1.41 19.35 7.76
CA HIS A 54 0.93 19.70 9.08
C HIS A 54 1.41 18.70 10.12
N ARG A 55 1.47 19.14 11.38
CA ARG A 55 1.86 18.31 12.52
C ARG A 55 0.88 18.50 13.65
N ASP A 56 0.41 17.41 14.22
CA ASP A 56 -0.31 17.43 15.48
C ASP A 56 0.62 17.29 16.70
N GLU A 57 0.06 17.40 17.87
CA GLU A 57 0.78 17.31 19.14
C GLU A 57 1.28 15.89 19.45
N LEU A 58 0.71 14.88 18.80
CA LEU A 58 1.06 13.47 18.97
C LEU A 58 2.17 12.98 18.02
N GLY A 59 2.58 13.85 17.09
CA GLY A 59 3.66 13.52 16.14
C GLY A 59 3.16 12.92 14.81
N PHE A 60 1.85 12.91 14.57
CA PHE A 60 1.29 12.58 13.25
C PHE A 60 1.45 13.76 12.28
N THR A 61 1.26 13.49 10.99
CA THR A 61 1.35 14.54 9.96
C THR A 61 0.36 15.68 10.24
N ALA A 62 -0.89 15.31 10.57
CA ALA A 62 -1.96 16.22 10.89
C ALA A 62 -2.93 15.54 11.87
N SER A 63 -4.02 16.24 12.24
CA SER A 63 -5.08 15.61 13.02
C SER A 63 -5.69 14.40 12.30
N LEU A 64 -6.41 13.54 13.01
CA LEU A 64 -7.12 12.43 12.39
C LEU A 64 -8.10 12.94 11.30
N GLU A 65 -8.82 14.00 11.59
CA GLU A 65 -9.77 14.61 10.66
C GLU A 65 -9.10 15.10 9.38
N ASP A 66 -7.96 15.79 9.51
CA ASP A 66 -7.20 16.28 8.37
C ASP A 66 -6.62 15.13 7.53
N ARG A 67 -6.08 14.09 8.18
CA ARG A 67 -5.55 12.89 7.49
C ARG A 67 -6.65 12.16 6.71
N VAL A 68 -7.83 12.02 7.30
CA VAL A 68 -9.01 11.45 6.63
C VAL A 68 -9.47 12.33 5.47
N SER A 69 -9.54 13.64 5.68
CA SER A 69 -9.89 14.61 4.64
C SER A 69 -8.91 14.55 3.46
N ASP A 70 -7.62 14.55 3.75
CA ASP A 70 -6.56 14.46 2.75
C ASP A 70 -6.68 13.18 1.92
N PHE A 71 -6.84 12.03 2.59
CA PHE A 71 -6.93 10.75 1.89
C PHE A 71 -8.17 10.71 0.99
N ASN A 72 -9.34 11.08 1.52
CA ASN A 72 -10.58 11.07 0.75
C ASN A 72 -10.58 12.12 -0.37
N SER A 73 -10.00 13.30 -0.16
CA SER A 73 -9.89 14.31 -1.22
C SER A 73 -9.02 13.82 -2.38
N ILE A 74 -7.91 13.15 -2.10
CA ILE A 74 -7.01 12.61 -3.13
C ILE A 74 -7.69 11.46 -3.91
N ILE A 75 -8.43 10.58 -3.26
CA ILE A 75 -9.13 9.49 -3.97
C ILE A 75 -10.29 10.02 -4.83
N HIS A 76 -10.90 11.14 -4.46
CA HIS A 76 -11.96 11.78 -5.25
C HIS A 76 -11.46 12.70 -6.35
N ASP A 77 -10.17 13.00 -6.39
CA ASP A 77 -9.60 13.84 -7.44
C ASP A 77 -9.52 13.09 -8.77
N PRO A 78 -10.28 13.51 -9.81
CA PRO A 78 -10.31 12.79 -11.08
C PRO A 78 -9.00 12.89 -11.89
N GLU A 79 -8.09 13.82 -11.55
CA GLU A 79 -6.77 13.89 -12.17
C GLU A 79 -5.80 12.86 -11.59
N VAL A 80 -6.01 12.41 -10.36
CA VAL A 80 -5.12 11.47 -9.68
C VAL A 80 -5.33 10.06 -10.20
N ARG A 81 -4.24 9.43 -10.66
CA ARG A 81 -4.24 8.05 -11.16
C ARG A 81 -3.60 7.05 -10.19
N MET A 82 -2.72 7.53 -9.31
CA MET A 82 -2.10 6.72 -8.27
C MET A 82 -2.05 7.52 -6.96
N VAL A 83 -2.32 6.84 -5.86
CA VAL A 83 -2.13 7.35 -4.49
C VAL A 83 -0.89 6.70 -3.91
N LEU A 84 0.08 7.52 -3.54
CA LEU A 84 1.37 7.10 -3.00
C LEU A 84 1.54 7.63 -1.58
N PHE A 85 1.86 6.74 -0.63
CA PHE A 85 2.04 7.11 0.77
C PHE A 85 3.11 6.24 1.44
N GLY A 86 3.76 6.80 2.45
CA GLY A 86 4.82 6.12 3.18
C GLY A 86 4.31 5.25 4.32
N GLY A 87 5.25 4.53 4.91
CA GLY A 87 5.07 3.89 6.20
C GLY A 87 5.16 4.91 7.35
N GLY A 88 5.05 4.43 8.56
CA GLY A 88 5.07 5.23 9.78
C GLY A 88 4.39 4.51 10.91
N LEU A 89 3.50 5.19 11.62
CA LEU A 89 2.70 4.61 12.69
C LEU A 89 1.33 5.28 12.75
N GLY A 90 0.25 4.49 12.70
CA GLY A 90 -1.12 4.96 12.85
C GLY A 90 -1.95 5.04 11.57
N ALA A 91 -1.50 4.44 10.46
CA ALA A 91 -2.32 4.33 9.25
C ALA A 91 -3.67 3.64 9.50
N VAL A 92 -3.73 2.73 10.45
CA VAL A 92 -4.96 2.03 10.86
C VAL A 92 -6.05 2.98 11.37
N ASP A 93 -5.69 4.15 11.88
CA ASP A 93 -6.64 5.12 12.44
C ASP A 93 -7.62 5.65 11.41
N ILE A 94 -7.18 5.85 10.16
CA ILE A 94 -8.04 6.39 9.10
C ILE A 94 -8.89 5.33 8.40
N VAL A 95 -8.58 4.05 8.58
CA VAL A 95 -9.27 2.92 7.91
C VAL A 95 -10.79 2.96 8.04
N PRO A 96 -11.37 3.27 9.22
CA PRO A 96 -12.82 3.37 9.38
C PRO A 96 -13.50 4.48 8.58
N TYR A 97 -12.74 5.44 8.09
CA TYR A 97 -13.23 6.68 7.48
C TYR A 97 -12.90 6.80 5.99
N ILE A 98 -12.24 5.81 5.41
CA ILE A 98 -11.94 5.76 3.97
C ILE A 98 -13.25 5.55 3.19
N ASP A 99 -13.45 6.33 2.14
CA ASP A 99 -14.59 6.15 1.23
C ASP A 99 -14.30 5.04 0.22
N TYR A 100 -14.59 3.81 0.63
CA TYR A 100 -14.40 2.63 -0.22
C TYR A 100 -15.33 2.61 -1.44
N ASP A 101 -16.51 3.23 -1.36
CA ASP A 101 -17.43 3.32 -2.51
C ASP A 101 -16.92 4.33 -3.54
N GLY A 102 -16.31 5.42 -3.09
CA GLY A 102 -15.59 6.35 -3.97
C GLY A 102 -14.44 5.66 -4.71
N ILE A 103 -13.66 4.82 -4.01
CA ILE A 103 -12.58 4.02 -4.63
C ILE A 103 -13.13 3.05 -5.69
N LYS A 104 -14.27 2.39 -5.45
CA LYS A 104 -14.93 1.52 -6.44
C LYS A 104 -15.41 2.28 -7.66
N ALA A 105 -15.93 3.50 -7.46
CA ALA A 105 -16.47 4.33 -8.53
C ALA A 105 -15.37 4.87 -9.47
N ASP A 106 -14.18 5.21 -8.92
CA ASP A 106 -13.03 5.70 -9.69
C ASP A 106 -11.72 5.01 -9.20
N PRO A 107 -11.48 3.77 -9.67
CA PRO A 107 -10.32 2.99 -9.24
C PRO A 107 -8.99 3.64 -9.59
N LYS A 108 -8.09 3.67 -8.60
CA LYS A 108 -6.73 4.20 -8.73
C LYS A 108 -5.70 3.15 -8.30
N TYR A 109 -4.45 3.34 -8.68
CA TYR A 109 -3.35 2.61 -8.08
C TYR A 109 -3.12 3.09 -6.64
N PHE A 110 -2.91 2.17 -5.71
CA PHE A 110 -2.50 2.46 -4.34
C PHE A 110 -1.17 1.77 -4.09
N LEU A 111 -0.15 2.52 -3.75
CA LEU A 111 1.21 2.02 -3.54
C LEU A 111 1.76 2.53 -2.21
N SER A 112 2.19 1.61 -1.37
CA SER A 112 2.78 1.91 -0.06
C SER A 112 3.53 0.70 0.49
N TYR A 113 4.08 0.82 1.70
CA TYR A 113 4.74 -0.26 2.42
C TYR A 113 4.61 -0.09 3.94
N SER A 114 5.16 -1.01 4.73
CA SER A 114 5.25 -0.93 6.20
C SER A 114 3.86 -0.69 6.83
N ASP A 115 3.66 0.39 7.58
CA ASP A 115 2.39 0.76 8.21
C ASP A 115 1.23 0.94 7.21
N GLY A 116 1.54 1.29 5.96
CA GLY A 116 0.59 1.32 4.86
C GLY A 116 -0.11 -0.01 4.58
N THR A 117 0.42 -1.13 5.07
CA THR A 117 -0.22 -2.45 5.08
C THR A 117 -1.68 -2.38 5.52
N SER A 118 -1.96 -1.59 6.57
CA SER A 118 -3.31 -1.44 7.11
C SER A 118 -4.29 -0.89 6.05
N ILE A 119 -3.90 0.17 5.35
CA ILE A 119 -4.73 0.80 4.31
C ILE A 119 -4.83 -0.07 3.06
N LEU A 120 -3.71 -0.64 2.58
CA LEU A 120 -3.70 -1.46 1.37
C LEU A 120 -4.61 -2.68 1.50
N ASN A 121 -4.54 -3.39 2.64
CA ASN A 121 -5.41 -4.54 2.90
C ASN A 121 -6.88 -4.13 3.08
N ALA A 122 -7.17 -2.98 3.72
CA ALA A 122 -8.52 -2.47 3.86
C ALA A 122 -9.15 -2.15 2.49
N ILE A 123 -8.41 -1.47 1.61
CA ILE A 123 -8.85 -1.18 0.25
C ILE A 123 -9.18 -2.48 -0.48
N TYR A 124 -8.24 -3.43 -0.50
CA TYR A 124 -8.45 -4.70 -1.17
C TYR A 124 -9.66 -5.45 -0.62
N ALA A 125 -9.76 -5.61 0.71
CA ALA A 125 -10.83 -6.37 1.35
C ALA A 125 -12.23 -5.76 1.13
N ASN A 126 -12.35 -4.42 1.05
CA ASN A 126 -13.63 -3.75 0.90
C ASN A 126 -14.02 -3.51 -0.57
N THR A 127 -13.06 -3.47 -1.49
CA THR A 127 -13.31 -3.06 -2.88
C THR A 127 -13.00 -4.16 -3.90
N GLY A 128 -12.14 -5.10 -3.58
CA GLY A 128 -11.58 -6.06 -4.53
C GLY A 128 -10.55 -5.45 -5.50
N ILE A 129 -10.26 -4.15 -5.37
CA ILE A 129 -9.28 -3.46 -6.22
C ILE A 129 -7.87 -3.82 -5.73
N PRO A 130 -6.97 -4.24 -6.62
CA PRO A 130 -5.58 -4.54 -6.25
C PRO A 130 -4.88 -3.32 -5.65
N ALA A 131 -4.17 -3.52 -4.54
CA ALA A 131 -3.28 -2.56 -3.94
C ALA A 131 -1.85 -3.12 -3.96
N PHE A 132 -0.85 -2.26 -3.98
CA PHE A 132 0.53 -2.64 -4.24
C PHE A 132 1.40 -2.37 -3.02
N TYR A 133 2.12 -3.40 -2.59
CA TYR A 133 3.09 -3.31 -1.51
C TYR A 133 4.48 -3.14 -2.09
N GLY A 134 5.16 -2.03 -1.78
CA GLY A 134 6.48 -1.77 -2.35
C GLY A 134 7.03 -0.41 -1.96
N GLN A 135 7.07 0.53 -2.88
CA GLN A 135 7.73 1.83 -2.69
C GLN A 135 6.83 2.84 -1.95
N SER A 136 7.48 3.80 -1.32
CA SER A 136 6.87 5.01 -0.76
C SER A 136 7.40 6.26 -1.48
N PRO A 137 6.90 7.46 -1.16
CA PRO A 137 7.49 8.69 -1.72
C PRO A 137 9.00 8.80 -1.52
N GLY A 138 9.52 8.30 -0.38
CA GLY A 138 10.92 8.41 -0.01
C GLY A 138 11.90 7.77 -0.99
N GLU A 139 11.54 6.64 -1.57
CA GLU A 139 12.40 5.93 -2.51
C GLU A 139 12.67 6.73 -3.79
N PHE A 140 11.74 7.60 -4.20
CA PHE A 140 11.90 8.42 -5.39
C PHE A 140 12.92 9.57 -5.24
N GLY A 141 13.39 9.83 -4.03
CA GLY A 141 14.51 10.78 -3.80
C GLY A 141 15.86 10.28 -4.30
N ASN A 142 16.07 8.97 -4.24
CA ASN A 142 17.28 8.29 -4.72
C ASN A 142 16.93 6.86 -5.12
N VAL A 143 16.09 6.73 -6.14
CA VAL A 143 15.56 5.44 -6.58
C VAL A 143 16.67 4.55 -7.11
N SER A 144 16.77 3.32 -6.64
CA SER A 144 17.69 2.32 -7.19
C SER A 144 17.29 1.94 -8.63
N GLU A 145 18.24 1.48 -9.43
CA GLU A 145 17.95 1.03 -10.80
C GLU A 145 16.94 -0.13 -10.80
N TYR A 146 17.00 -1.00 -9.79
CA TYR A 146 16.04 -2.08 -9.64
C TYR A 146 14.63 -1.56 -9.35
N ASP A 147 14.47 -0.67 -8.37
CA ASP A 147 13.17 -0.11 -7.98
C ASP A 147 12.56 0.71 -9.11
N LYS A 148 13.39 1.51 -9.80
CA LYS A 148 12.97 2.24 -10.99
C LYS A 148 12.49 1.31 -12.09
N MET A 149 13.24 0.26 -12.40
CA MET A 149 12.87 -0.74 -13.39
C MET A 149 11.54 -1.41 -13.02
N GLN A 150 11.35 -1.80 -11.75
CA GLN A 150 10.11 -2.41 -11.28
C GLN A 150 8.93 -1.44 -11.36
N PHE A 151 9.11 -0.19 -10.97
CA PHE A 151 8.05 0.82 -11.06
C PHE A 151 7.64 1.06 -12.52
N VAL A 152 8.61 1.29 -13.40
CA VAL A 152 8.37 1.53 -14.82
C VAL A 152 7.68 0.32 -15.46
N SER A 153 8.23 -0.89 -15.25
CA SER A 153 7.69 -2.11 -15.83
C SER A 153 6.26 -2.38 -15.37
N ASN A 154 5.98 -2.20 -14.08
CA ASN A 154 4.65 -2.52 -13.55
C ASN A 154 3.61 -1.46 -13.87
N PHE A 155 3.93 -0.18 -13.71
CA PHE A 155 2.92 0.89 -13.73
C PHE A 155 2.87 1.68 -15.02
N LEU A 156 3.99 1.80 -15.78
CA LEU A 156 4.01 2.53 -17.04
C LEU A 156 3.96 1.58 -18.26
N GLU A 157 4.49 0.35 -18.14
CA GLU A 157 4.48 -0.65 -19.23
C GLU A 157 3.40 -1.72 -19.04
N GLY A 158 2.82 -1.83 -17.84
CA GLY A 158 1.72 -2.75 -17.54
C GLY A 158 2.12 -4.21 -17.33
N ASN A 159 3.39 -4.47 -17.03
CA ASN A 159 3.93 -5.82 -16.80
C ASN A 159 3.73 -6.30 -15.36
N VAL A 160 2.55 -6.06 -14.77
CA VAL A 160 2.20 -6.38 -13.36
C VAL A 160 2.11 -7.88 -13.05
N HIS A 161 2.59 -8.74 -13.92
CA HIS A 161 2.43 -10.19 -13.80
C HIS A 161 3.70 -10.90 -13.34
N GLU A 162 4.84 -10.24 -13.36
CA GLU A 162 6.12 -10.86 -13.04
C GLU A 162 7.04 -9.89 -12.32
N PHE A 163 7.51 -10.31 -11.13
CA PHE A 163 8.51 -9.57 -10.37
C PHE A 163 9.86 -10.25 -10.53
N LYS A 164 10.84 -9.51 -11.05
CA LYS A 164 12.21 -9.98 -11.14
C LYS A 164 12.87 -9.91 -9.76
N LYS A 165 13.48 -11.01 -9.34
CA LYS A 165 14.25 -10.99 -8.08
C LYS A 165 15.58 -10.25 -8.26
N ASN A 166 16.02 -9.54 -7.23
CA ASN A 166 17.29 -8.83 -7.16
C ASN A 166 18.30 -9.47 -6.20
N SER A 167 17.93 -10.57 -5.59
CA SER A 167 18.76 -11.32 -4.63
C SER A 167 18.45 -12.81 -4.70
N GLU A 168 19.26 -13.62 -4.05
CA GLU A 168 18.99 -15.06 -3.90
C GLU A 168 17.80 -15.28 -2.97
N TRP A 169 16.88 -16.15 -3.39
CA TRP A 169 15.74 -16.57 -2.59
C TRP A 169 15.98 -17.96 -2.04
N THR A 170 15.77 -18.14 -0.75
CA THR A 170 15.86 -19.45 -0.11
C THR A 170 14.50 -20.13 -0.10
N THR A 171 14.41 -21.29 -0.75
CA THR A 171 13.18 -22.10 -0.71
C THR A 171 13.21 -23.00 0.52
N ILE A 172 12.24 -22.82 1.43
CA ILE A 172 12.08 -23.69 2.60
C ILE A 172 11.28 -24.92 2.22
N ASN A 173 10.12 -24.74 1.59
CA ASN A 173 9.30 -25.82 1.04
C ASN A 173 9.02 -25.54 -0.44
N ALA A 174 9.34 -26.50 -1.29
CA ALA A 174 9.06 -26.40 -2.72
C ALA A 174 7.58 -26.64 -3.02
N GLY A 175 7.01 -25.87 -3.95
CA GLY A 175 5.63 -26.05 -4.38
C GLY A 175 5.20 -25.00 -5.38
N LYS A 176 3.93 -25.09 -5.78
CA LYS A 176 3.23 -24.08 -6.58
C LYS A 176 1.85 -23.90 -6.00
N CYS A 177 1.40 -22.67 -5.92
CA CYS A 177 0.06 -22.35 -5.49
C CYS A 177 -0.51 -21.24 -6.40
N THR A 178 -1.82 -21.07 -6.32
CA THR A 178 -2.54 -19.98 -6.96
C THR A 178 -3.51 -19.41 -5.95
N GLY A 179 -3.51 -18.12 -5.78
CA GLY A 179 -4.37 -17.45 -4.80
C GLY A 179 -4.24 -15.94 -4.93
N ARG A 180 -5.03 -15.23 -4.15
CA ARG A 180 -4.95 -13.77 -4.02
C ARG A 180 -3.86 -13.42 -3.02
N LEU A 181 -3.00 -12.45 -3.35
CA LEU A 181 -1.95 -12.00 -2.45
C LEU A 181 -2.54 -11.07 -1.38
N ILE A 182 -2.30 -11.39 -0.11
CA ILE A 182 -2.63 -10.57 1.06
C ILE A 182 -1.41 -10.51 1.99
N GLY A 183 -1.40 -9.56 2.92
CA GLY A 183 -0.31 -9.45 3.89
C GLY A 183 0.42 -8.11 3.82
N GLY A 184 1.71 -8.13 4.07
CA GLY A 184 2.62 -6.97 4.16
C GLY A 184 3.42 -6.99 5.46
N TYR A 185 3.59 -5.85 6.12
CA TYR A 185 4.33 -5.76 7.37
C TYR A 185 3.63 -6.52 8.49
N SER A 186 4.37 -7.39 9.18
CA SER A 186 3.84 -8.45 10.04
C SER A 186 2.88 -7.96 11.14
N VAL A 187 3.28 -6.96 11.91
CA VAL A 187 2.46 -6.42 13.01
C VAL A 187 1.19 -5.76 12.46
N ASN A 188 1.31 -4.98 11.39
CA ASN A 188 0.15 -4.30 10.80
C ASN A 188 -0.85 -5.31 10.24
N PHE A 189 -0.36 -6.35 9.55
CA PHE A 189 -1.25 -7.41 9.07
C PHE A 189 -1.92 -8.16 10.23
N ALA A 190 -1.18 -8.50 11.30
CA ALA A 190 -1.77 -9.13 12.48
C ALA A 190 -2.88 -8.28 13.12
N LEU A 191 -2.72 -6.96 13.15
CA LEU A 191 -3.73 -6.03 13.67
C LEU A 191 -5.00 -5.95 12.79
N THR A 192 -4.91 -6.29 11.50
CA THR A 192 -6.10 -6.29 10.61
C THR A 192 -7.04 -7.45 10.89
N LEU A 193 -6.51 -8.56 11.39
CA LEU A 193 -7.25 -9.81 11.51
C LEU A 193 -8.30 -9.73 12.63
N GLY A 194 -9.55 -10.01 12.28
CA GLY A 194 -10.68 -9.93 13.20
C GLY A 194 -11.36 -8.57 13.26
N SER A 195 -10.81 -7.53 12.62
CA SER A 195 -11.50 -6.25 12.49
C SER A 195 -12.56 -6.30 11.39
N ARG A 196 -13.70 -5.64 11.63
CA ARG A 196 -14.81 -5.53 10.66
C ARG A 196 -14.45 -4.78 9.37
N PHE A 197 -13.35 -4.02 9.37
CA PHE A 197 -12.89 -3.25 8.21
C PHE A 197 -12.04 -4.06 7.24
N TYR A 198 -11.83 -5.34 7.51
CA TYR A 198 -11.08 -6.25 6.65
C TYR A 198 -11.90 -7.52 6.37
N PRO A 199 -13.00 -7.39 5.58
CA PRO A 199 -13.93 -8.49 5.31
C PRO A 199 -13.35 -9.42 4.22
N TYR A 200 -12.25 -10.13 4.51
CA TYR A 200 -11.70 -11.10 3.57
C TYR A 200 -12.71 -12.17 3.23
N SER A 201 -12.82 -12.52 1.94
CA SER A 201 -13.68 -13.60 1.47
C SER A 201 -13.16 -14.96 1.92
N MET A 202 -14.02 -15.80 2.48
CA MET A 202 -13.68 -17.19 2.79
C MET A 202 -13.89 -18.12 1.58
N ASP A 203 -14.34 -17.62 0.45
CA ASP A 203 -14.50 -18.37 -0.80
C ASP A 203 -13.23 -18.29 -1.69
N ASP A 204 -12.33 -17.36 -1.42
CA ASP A 204 -11.06 -17.21 -2.12
C ASP A 204 -9.95 -18.04 -1.44
N ASP A 205 -8.95 -18.45 -2.20
CA ASP A 205 -7.67 -18.94 -1.70
C ASP A 205 -6.64 -17.81 -1.71
N TYR A 206 -5.72 -17.82 -0.74
CA TYR A 206 -4.77 -16.73 -0.53
C TYR A 206 -3.31 -17.20 -0.55
N ILE A 207 -2.45 -16.27 -0.96
CA ILE A 207 -1.00 -16.33 -0.77
C ILE A 207 -0.64 -15.26 0.25
N LEU A 208 0.00 -15.64 1.34
CA LEU A 208 0.38 -14.72 2.40
C LEU A 208 1.80 -14.20 2.17
N LEU A 209 1.93 -12.88 2.02
CA LEU A 209 3.20 -12.16 2.08
C LEU A 209 3.40 -11.61 3.49
N ILE A 210 4.51 -11.92 4.12
CA ILE A 210 4.92 -11.29 5.38
C ILE A 210 6.30 -10.66 5.19
N GLU A 211 6.38 -9.37 5.48
CA GLU A 211 7.61 -8.60 5.50
C GLU A 211 7.90 -8.17 6.93
N GLU A 212 9.20 -8.12 7.28
CA GLU A 212 9.65 -7.68 8.59
C GLU A 212 11.00 -6.97 8.49
N CYS A 213 11.27 -6.09 9.45
CA CYS A 213 12.53 -5.39 9.57
C CYS A 213 13.11 -5.58 10.99
N ASP A 214 14.32 -6.10 11.08
CA ASP A 214 15.02 -6.36 12.33
C ASP A 214 15.31 -5.10 13.16
N MET A 215 15.31 -3.93 12.53
CA MET A 215 15.46 -2.64 13.24
C MET A 215 14.28 -2.32 14.17
N PHE A 216 13.09 -2.83 13.86
CA PHE A 216 11.85 -2.47 14.57
C PHE A 216 11.29 -3.62 15.41
N GLN A 217 11.61 -4.86 15.06
CA GLN A 217 11.04 -6.03 15.72
C GLN A 217 12.08 -7.01 16.18
N SER A 218 11.93 -7.50 17.41
CA SER A 218 12.69 -8.65 17.88
C SER A 218 12.13 -9.95 17.28
N VAL A 219 12.97 -10.97 17.19
CA VAL A 219 12.53 -12.34 16.80
C VAL A 219 11.35 -12.82 17.64
N ARG A 220 11.33 -12.47 18.93
CA ARG A 220 10.24 -12.83 19.85
C ARG A 220 8.93 -12.12 19.48
N SER A 221 8.98 -10.83 19.21
CA SER A 221 7.80 -10.05 18.77
C SER A 221 7.25 -10.61 17.46
N PHE A 222 8.13 -10.83 16.49
CA PHE A 222 7.76 -11.40 15.20
C PHE A 222 7.10 -12.78 15.34
N SER A 223 7.68 -13.67 16.16
CA SER A 223 7.06 -14.98 16.47
C SER A 223 5.66 -14.83 17.08
N THR A 224 5.44 -13.82 17.93
CA THR A 224 4.12 -13.54 18.50
C THR A 224 3.11 -13.14 17.44
N TYR A 225 3.51 -12.26 16.50
CA TYR A 225 2.62 -11.86 15.38
C TYR A 225 2.30 -13.03 14.46
N LEU A 226 3.29 -13.85 14.10
CA LEU A 226 3.05 -15.06 13.30
C LEU A 226 2.09 -16.04 14.00
N ASN A 227 2.21 -16.22 15.31
CA ASN A 227 1.29 -17.04 16.08
C ASN A 227 -0.13 -16.44 16.11
N ALA A 228 -0.27 -15.12 16.22
CA ALA A 228 -1.57 -14.46 16.16
C ALA A 228 -2.21 -14.63 14.77
N ILE A 229 -1.43 -14.45 13.71
CA ILE A 229 -1.88 -14.67 12.32
C ILE A 229 -2.32 -16.12 12.14
N SER A 230 -1.52 -17.10 12.58
CA SER A 230 -1.78 -18.54 12.40
C SER A 230 -3.07 -19.03 13.07
N GLN A 231 -3.57 -18.31 14.06
CA GLN A 231 -4.82 -18.64 14.77
C GLN A 231 -6.07 -18.06 14.11
N ASN A 232 -5.92 -17.27 13.06
CA ASN A 232 -7.05 -16.67 12.37
C ASN A 232 -7.58 -17.60 11.28
N LYS A 233 -8.92 -17.63 11.10
CA LYS A 233 -9.60 -18.47 10.11
C LYS A 233 -9.12 -18.24 8.67
N ILE A 234 -8.61 -17.05 8.35
CA ILE A 234 -8.08 -16.77 7.02
C ILE A 234 -6.96 -17.74 6.64
N MET A 235 -6.26 -18.29 7.64
CA MET A 235 -5.16 -19.25 7.42
C MET A 235 -5.64 -20.61 6.93
N ASP A 236 -6.94 -20.93 7.07
CA ASP A 236 -7.54 -22.11 6.44
C ASP A 236 -7.60 -21.98 4.90
N LYS A 237 -7.32 -20.77 4.39
CA LYS A 237 -7.38 -20.38 2.98
C LYS A 237 -6.01 -19.98 2.39
N VAL A 238 -4.92 -20.11 3.17
CA VAL A 238 -3.54 -19.77 2.77
C VAL A 238 -2.78 -20.99 2.28
#